data_c56be0024aadf74f466bb30f70063922
#
_entry.id   c56be0024aadf74f466bb30f70063922
#
_cell.length_a   1.000
_cell.length_b   1.000
_cell.length_c   1.000
_cell.angle_alpha   90.00
_cell.angle_beta   90.00
_cell.angle_gamma   90.00
#
_symmetry.space_group_name_H-M   'P 1'
#
loop_
_entity.id
_entity.type
_entity.pdbx_description
1 polymer ?
#
loop_
_entity_poly.entity_id
_entity_poly.type
_entity_poly.pdbx_seq_one_letter_code
_entity_poly.pdbx_strand_id
1 'polypeptide(L)'
;MKDEVCIFCKIANGEIPSKTLYEDEKYRVILDLGPAARGHALILPKDHYANLYELPDETCGEVMMLAKKMAVRMTEKLGCSGFNLVQNNGECAGQTVNHFHLHLIPRY
;
A
#
# COMPACT_ATOMS: atom_id res chain seq x y z
N MET A 1 8.72 7.00 11.87
CA MET A 1 10.20 6.99 11.76
C MET A 1 10.61 6.14 10.56
N LYS A 2 11.59 6.59 9.79
CA LYS A 2 12.05 5.87 8.59
C LYS A 2 13.16 4.89 8.95
N ASP A 3 13.25 3.81 8.18
CA ASP A 3 14.34 2.86 8.25
C ASP A 3 15.19 3.02 7.00
N GLU A 4 16.47 3.36 7.16
CA GLU A 4 17.37 3.69 6.04
C GLU A 4 17.67 2.53 5.11
N VAL A 5 17.51 1.29 5.57
CA VAL A 5 17.73 0.11 4.72
C VAL A 5 16.44 -0.44 4.13
N CYS A 6 15.30 0.10 4.50
CA CYS A 6 14.01 -0.37 4.01
C CYS A 6 13.68 0.22 2.64
N ILE A 7 13.54 -0.65 1.64
CA ILE A 7 13.24 -0.20 0.28
C ILE A 7 11.88 0.52 0.21
N PHE A 8 10.88 0.06 0.97
CA PHE A 8 9.57 0.72 0.96
C PHE A 8 9.59 2.07 1.68
N CYS A 9 10.43 2.25 2.69
CA CYS A 9 10.65 3.57 3.27
C CYS A 9 11.21 4.52 2.21
N LYS A 10 12.17 4.06 1.43
CA LYS A 10 12.78 4.87 0.37
C LYS A 10 11.77 5.22 -0.72
N ILE A 11 10.96 4.27 -1.14
CA ILE A 11 9.93 4.51 -2.14
C ILE A 11 8.86 5.46 -1.59
N ALA A 12 8.38 5.20 -0.38
CA ALA A 12 7.32 5.99 0.23
C ALA A 12 7.71 7.45 0.43
N ASN A 13 9.00 7.70 0.69
CA ASN A 13 9.55 9.03 0.92
C ASN A 13 10.18 9.67 -0.32
N GLY A 14 10.04 9.04 -1.48
CA GLY A 14 10.45 9.62 -2.75
C GLY A 14 11.93 9.49 -3.09
N GLU A 15 12.70 8.73 -2.31
CA GLU A 15 14.11 8.51 -2.58
C GLU A 15 14.34 7.57 -3.76
N ILE A 16 13.42 6.63 -3.98
CA ILE A 16 13.42 5.74 -5.14
C ILE A 16 12.15 6.03 -5.95
N PRO A 17 12.29 6.27 -7.27
CA PRO A 17 11.13 6.56 -8.12
C PRO A 17 10.11 5.42 -8.15
N SER A 18 8.84 5.78 -8.26
CA SER A 18 7.73 4.82 -8.39
C SER A 18 6.61 5.45 -9.22
N LYS A 19 5.69 4.61 -9.69
CA LYS A 19 4.46 5.07 -10.32
C LYS A 19 3.48 5.40 -9.21
N THR A 20 3.43 6.67 -8.83
CA THR A 20 2.62 7.14 -7.71
C THR A 20 1.21 7.52 -8.18
N LEU A 21 0.19 6.94 -7.54
CA LEU A 21 -1.23 7.23 -7.81
C LEU A 21 -1.77 8.31 -6.88
N TYR A 22 -1.23 8.40 -5.66
CA TYR A 22 -1.69 9.33 -4.63
C TYR A 22 -0.56 9.52 -3.63
N GLU A 23 -0.48 10.72 -3.07
CA GLU A 23 0.48 11.00 -2.01
C GLU A 23 -0.04 12.10 -1.09
N ASP A 24 0.19 11.94 0.21
CA ASP A 24 -0.01 13.00 1.19
C ASP A 24 1.16 13.00 2.17
N GLU A 25 1.04 13.70 3.30
CA GLU A 25 2.13 13.81 4.27
C GLU A 25 2.50 12.47 4.90
N LYS A 26 1.54 11.54 5.01
CA LYS A 26 1.71 10.29 5.77
C LYS A 26 1.76 9.04 4.90
N TYR A 27 1.20 9.08 3.69
CA TYR A 27 1.01 7.89 2.86
C TYR A 27 1.40 8.15 1.42
N ARG A 28 1.78 7.08 0.73
CA ARG A 28 1.95 7.08 -0.72
C ARG A 28 1.32 5.81 -1.27
N VAL A 29 0.57 5.95 -2.36
CA VAL A 29 -0.02 4.82 -3.07
C VAL A 29 0.72 4.67 -4.39
N ILE A 30 1.28 3.50 -4.62
CA ILE A 30 2.08 3.22 -5.82
C ILE A 30 1.53 2.01 -6.56
N LEU A 31 1.86 1.89 -7.86
CA LEU A 31 1.58 0.66 -8.60
C LEU A 31 2.60 -0.41 -8.23
N ASP A 32 2.12 -1.65 -8.06
CA ASP A 32 3.00 -2.80 -7.81
C ASP A 32 3.75 -3.16 -9.08
N LEU A 33 5.05 -3.43 -8.97
CA LEU A 33 5.89 -3.80 -10.11
C LEU A 33 5.65 -5.23 -10.57
N GLY A 34 5.13 -6.10 -9.69
CA GLY A 34 4.77 -7.47 -10.02
C GLY A 34 3.27 -7.70 -9.85
N PRO A 35 2.43 -7.04 -10.67
CA PRO A 35 1.00 -6.98 -10.40
C PRO A 35 0.29 -8.31 -10.58
N ALA A 36 -0.65 -8.59 -9.65
CA ALA A 36 -1.56 -9.74 -9.76
C ALA A 36 -2.69 -9.44 -10.76
N ALA A 37 -2.97 -8.18 -11.02
CA ALA A 37 -3.99 -7.73 -11.96
C ALA A 37 -3.66 -6.31 -12.42
N ARG A 38 -4.28 -5.87 -13.50
CA ARG A 38 -4.10 -4.48 -13.98
C ARG A 38 -4.56 -3.51 -12.90
N GLY A 39 -3.69 -2.55 -12.56
CA GLY A 39 -3.99 -1.54 -11.55
C GLY A 39 -3.69 -1.98 -10.12
N HIS A 40 -3.06 -3.15 -9.92
CA HIS A 40 -2.65 -3.59 -8.58
C HIS A 40 -1.75 -2.53 -7.95
N ALA A 41 -2.18 -1.99 -6.83
CA ALA A 41 -1.49 -0.91 -6.14
C ALA A 41 -1.18 -1.27 -4.69
N LEU A 42 -0.31 -0.47 -4.07
CA LEU A 42 0.08 -0.63 -2.66
C LEU A 42 -0.09 0.69 -1.94
N ILE A 43 -0.69 0.65 -0.75
CA ILE A 43 -0.67 1.78 0.17
C ILE A 43 0.52 1.60 1.10
N LEU A 44 1.41 2.58 1.13
CA LEU A 44 2.59 2.60 1.98
C LEU A 44 2.52 3.75 2.98
N PRO A 45 2.60 3.48 4.29
CA PRO A 45 2.90 4.56 5.24
C PRO A 45 4.31 5.08 5.00
N LYS A 46 4.52 6.37 5.16
CA LYS A 46 5.87 6.96 5.04
C LYS A 46 6.74 6.63 6.24
N ASP A 47 6.15 6.50 7.42
CA ASP A 47 6.84 5.99 8.59
C ASP A 47 7.01 4.48 8.50
N HIS A 48 8.07 3.98 9.11
CA HIS A 48 8.36 2.56 9.10
C HIS A 48 7.60 1.83 10.19
N TYR A 49 6.74 0.89 9.78
CA TYR A 49 6.13 -0.12 10.65
C TYR A 49 6.33 -1.45 9.95
N ALA A 50 6.85 -2.45 10.65
CA ALA A 50 7.16 -3.74 10.01
C ALA A 50 5.89 -4.43 9.51
N ASN A 51 4.81 -4.35 10.26
CA ASN A 51 3.57 -5.08 9.96
C ASN A 51 2.39 -4.47 10.72
N LEU A 52 1.24 -5.11 10.62
CA LEU A 52 0.01 -4.66 11.29
C LEU A 52 0.15 -4.58 12.81
N TYR A 53 0.91 -5.50 13.40
CA TYR A 53 1.07 -5.55 14.86
C TYR A 53 1.73 -4.29 15.42
N GLU A 54 2.60 -3.65 14.62
CA GLU A 54 3.30 -2.43 15.01
C GLU A 54 2.54 -1.16 14.64
N LEU A 55 1.50 -1.29 13.82
CA LEU A 55 0.78 -0.13 13.30
C LEU A 55 -0.07 0.50 14.41
N PRO A 56 0.06 1.84 14.65
CA PRO A 56 -0.83 2.50 15.61
C PRO A 56 -2.30 2.39 15.18
N ASP A 57 -3.19 2.30 16.16
CA ASP A 57 -4.64 2.17 15.89
C ASP A 57 -5.15 3.28 14.97
N GLU A 58 -4.73 4.51 15.22
CA GLU A 58 -5.12 5.65 14.39
C GLU A 58 -4.69 5.46 12.94
N THR A 59 -3.49 4.96 12.73
CA THR A 59 -2.96 4.69 11.39
C THR A 59 -3.75 3.57 10.71
N CYS A 60 -4.16 2.55 11.45
CA CYS A 60 -5.04 1.49 10.91
C CYS A 60 -6.32 2.09 10.32
N GLY A 61 -6.94 3.01 11.05
CA GLY A 61 -8.16 3.67 10.59
C GLY A 61 -7.92 4.52 9.34
N GLU A 62 -6.84 5.29 9.35
CA GLU A 62 -6.49 6.15 8.21
C GLU A 62 -6.20 5.34 6.94
N VAL A 63 -5.46 4.24 7.08
CA VAL A 63 -5.14 3.37 5.95
C VAL A 63 -6.41 2.79 5.34
N MET A 64 -7.36 2.35 6.15
CA MET A 64 -8.60 1.78 5.65
C MET A 64 -9.47 2.85 4.97
N MET A 65 -9.53 4.06 5.51
CA MET A 65 -10.25 5.16 4.87
C MET A 65 -9.62 5.52 3.52
N LEU A 66 -8.29 5.53 3.45
CA LEU A 66 -7.58 5.78 2.19
C LEU A 66 -7.84 4.65 1.20
N ALA A 67 -7.85 3.40 1.67
CA ALA A 67 -8.14 2.24 0.83
C ALA A 67 -9.52 2.36 0.19
N LYS A 68 -10.53 2.76 0.95
CA LYS A 68 -11.88 2.98 0.42
C LYS A 68 -11.89 4.06 -0.65
N LYS A 69 -11.25 5.20 -0.38
CA LYS A 69 -11.17 6.31 -1.34
C LYS A 69 -10.52 5.87 -2.64
N MET A 70 -9.41 5.14 -2.54
CA MET A 70 -8.69 4.64 -3.72
C MET A 70 -9.53 3.62 -4.47
N ALA A 71 -10.17 2.68 -3.77
CA ALA A 71 -10.98 1.64 -4.40
C ALA A 71 -12.13 2.24 -5.21
N VAL A 72 -12.81 3.25 -4.68
CA VAL A 72 -13.89 3.94 -5.39
C VAL A 72 -13.37 4.58 -6.67
N ARG A 73 -12.29 5.34 -6.57
CA ARG A 73 -11.70 6.02 -7.73
C ARG A 73 -11.18 5.06 -8.77
N MET A 74 -10.48 4.00 -8.33
CA MET A 74 -9.90 3.02 -9.23
C MET A 74 -10.99 2.22 -9.94
N THR A 75 -12.07 1.88 -9.26
CA THR A 75 -13.20 1.20 -9.86
C THR A 75 -13.83 2.03 -10.97
N GLU A 76 -14.03 3.32 -10.74
CA GLU A 76 -14.57 4.23 -11.75
C GLU A 76 -13.67 4.32 -12.98
N LYS A 77 -12.36 4.39 -12.76
CA LYS A 77 -11.37 4.57 -13.84
C LYS A 77 -11.09 3.29 -14.60
N LEU A 78 -11.03 2.16 -13.91
CA LEU A 78 -10.61 0.88 -14.51
C LEU A 78 -11.77 0.02 -14.96
N GLY A 79 -12.99 0.30 -14.47
CA GLY A 79 -14.16 -0.51 -14.82
C GLY A 79 -14.09 -1.92 -14.28
N CYS A 80 -13.41 -2.14 -13.16
CA CYS A 80 -13.31 -3.46 -12.55
C CYS A 80 -14.64 -3.86 -11.91
N SER A 81 -14.87 -5.18 -11.81
CA SER A 81 -16.12 -5.73 -11.28
C SER A 81 -16.05 -6.02 -9.79
N GLY A 82 -14.85 -6.12 -9.24
CA GLY A 82 -14.62 -6.43 -7.83
C GLY A 82 -13.28 -5.88 -7.38
N PHE A 83 -12.97 -6.08 -6.10
CA PHE A 83 -11.77 -5.49 -5.52
C PHE A 83 -11.32 -6.30 -4.31
N ASN A 84 -10.05 -6.68 -4.26
CA ASN A 84 -9.48 -7.33 -3.09
C ASN A 84 -8.58 -6.37 -2.35
N LEU A 85 -8.68 -6.39 -1.03
CA LEU A 85 -7.71 -5.77 -0.14
C LEU A 85 -6.96 -6.90 0.55
N VAL A 86 -5.63 -6.90 0.43
CA VAL A 86 -4.80 -7.95 1.02
C VAL A 86 -3.67 -7.32 1.83
N GLN A 87 -3.50 -7.80 3.06
CA GLN A 87 -2.44 -7.33 3.93
C GLN A 87 -1.84 -8.54 4.63
N ASN A 88 -0.53 -8.73 4.52
CA ASN A 88 0.16 -9.90 5.01
C ASN A 88 1.08 -9.52 6.17
N ASN A 89 1.10 -10.35 7.21
CA ASN A 89 1.92 -10.13 8.40
C ASN A 89 2.77 -11.36 8.69
N GLY A 90 4.07 -11.22 8.47
CA GLY A 90 5.03 -12.29 8.65
C GLY A 90 5.31 -13.05 7.36
N GLU A 91 6.50 -13.60 7.27
CA GLU A 91 6.96 -14.31 6.08
C GLU A 91 6.08 -15.52 5.76
N CYS A 92 5.69 -16.29 6.77
CA CYS A 92 4.83 -17.48 6.57
C CYS A 92 3.43 -17.12 6.06
N ALA A 93 3.02 -15.86 6.20
CA ALA A 93 1.73 -15.38 5.71
C ALA A 93 1.87 -14.63 4.37
N GLY A 94 3.05 -14.65 3.76
CA GLY A 94 3.27 -14.05 2.45
C GLY A 94 3.83 -12.63 2.46
N GLN A 95 4.26 -12.13 3.61
CA GLN A 95 4.89 -10.81 3.66
C GLN A 95 6.31 -10.90 3.11
N THR A 96 6.56 -10.23 1.99
CA THR A 96 7.87 -10.27 1.32
C THR A 96 8.76 -9.08 1.65
N VAL A 97 8.19 -7.97 2.11
CA VAL A 97 8.92 -6.77 2.51
C VAL A 97 8.49 -6.36 3.91
N ASN A 98 9.46 -6.16 4.80
CA ASN A 98 9.23 -5.83 6.21
C ASN A 98 8.91 -4.35 6.42
N HIS A 99 7.92 -3.87 5.69
CA HIS A 99 7.33 -2.55 5.81
C HIS A 99 5.84 -2.74 5.53
N PHE A 100 4.99 -2.35 6.46
CA PHE A 100 3.54 -2.50 6.30
C PHE A 100 3.10 -1.97 4.95
N HIS A 101 2.33 -2.78 4.22
CA HIS A 101 1.72 -2.33 2.97
C HIS A 101 0.39 -3.05 2.76
N LEU A 102 -0.57 -2.32 2.23
CA LEU A 102 -1.90 -2.85 1.92
C LEU A 102 -2.04 -2.94 0.41
N HIS A 103 -2.27 -4.17 -0.09
CA HIS A 103 -2.51 -4.41 -1.50
C HIS A 103 -3.92 -3.99 -1.88
N LEU A 104 -4.03 -3.26 -2.99
CA LEU A 104 -5.29 -2.89 -3.62
C LEU A 104 -5.33 -3.60 -4.97
N ILE A 105 -6.18 -4.62 -5.11
CA ILE A 105 -6.18 -5.48 -6.29
C ILE A 105 -7.53 -5.45 -6.99
N PRO A 106 -7.65 -4.67 -8.09
CA PRO A 106 -8.87 -4.69 -8.89
C PRO A 106 -9.07 -6.07 -9.52
N ARG A 107 -10.33 -6.50 -9.63
CA ARG A 107 -10.68 -7.77 -10.27
C ARG A 107 -11.70 -7.51 -11.39
N TYR A 108 -11.47 -8.17 -12.50
CA TYR A 108 -12.23 -7.95 -13.74
C TYR A 108 -13.12 -9.10 -14.12
#